data_727b179ef54abc1aea11123a3f934772
#
_entry.id   727b179ef54abc1aea11123a3f934772
#
_cell.length_a   1.000
_cell.length_b   1.000
_cell.length_c   1.000
_cell.angle_alpha   90.00
_cell.angle_beta   90.00
_cell.angle_gamma   90.00
#
_symmetry.space_group_name_H-M   'P 1'
#
loop_
_entity.id
_entity.type
_entity.pdbx_description
1 polymer ?
#
loop_
_entity_poly.entity_id
_entity_poly.type
_entity_poly.pdbx_seq_one_letter_code
_entity_poly.pdbx_strand_id
1 'polypeptide(L)'
;MALKPRMSEKSYALSQTNNTYVFDVPITANKLQVEKAVEKQFDVTVKTVRISILKGKNARSIRIGSRTRSNVSGLRKNVKKAYVTLVEGNTIPVFAALDEQQEKIEKAEAKAEKKAKKAKKDEK
;
A
#
# COMPACT_ATOMS: atom_id res chain seq x y z
N MET A 1 11.52 15.36 -3.71
CA MET A 1 11.17 13.97 -4.10
C MET A 1 9.77 13.69 -3.63
N ALA A 2 8.87 13.44 -4.54
CA ALA A 2 7.49 13.08 -4.21
C ALA A 2 7.39 11.57 -4.03
N LEU A 3 6.91 11.12 -2.88
CA LEU A 3 6.71 9.71 -2.58
C LEU A 3 5.27 9.31 -2.88
N LYS A 4 5.11 8.21 -3.59
CA LYS A 4 3.82 7.62 -3.88
C LYS A 4 3.47 6.57 -2.83
N PRO A 5 2.38 6.74 -2.07
CA PRO A 5 1.94 5.69 -1.17
C PRO A 5 1.43 4.49 -1.96
N ARG A 6 1.83 3.30 -1.52
CA ARG A 6 1.38 2.06 -2.13
C ARG A 6 0.07 1.62 -1.48
N MET A 7 -0.98 1.58 -2.27
CA MET A 7 -2.31 1.16 -1.81
C MET A 7 -2.50 -0.32 -2.09
N SER A 8 -2.33 -1.14 -1.07
CA SER A 8 -2.62 -2.57 -1.10
C SER A 8 -3.28 -2.99 0.20
N GLU A 9 -3.97 -4.10 0.21
CA GLU A 9 -4.60 -4.65 1.43
C GLU A 9 -3.57 -4.88 2.54
N LYS A 10 -2.40 -5.37 2.18
CA LYS A 10 -1.30 -5.60 3.12
C LYS A 10 -0.74 -4.30 3.70
N SER A 11 -0.57 -3.25 2.90
CA SER A 11 -0.12 -1.96 3.38
C SER A 11 -1.14 -1.28 4.28
N TYR A 12 -2.42 -1.46 3.98
CA TYR A 12 -3.50 -0.99 4.83
C TYR A 12 -3.49 -1.69 6.19
N ALA A 13 -3.37 -3.01 6.21
CA ALA A 13 -3.28 -3.77 7.45
C ALA A 13 -2.08 -3.36 8.31
N LEU A 14 -0.92 -3.10 7.71
CA LEU A 14 0.27 -2.61 8.41
C LEU A 14 0.05 -1.20 8.99
N SER A 15 -0.68 -0.35 8.31
CA SER A 15 -1.00 0.99 8.82
C SER A 15 -1.90 0.96 10.05
N GLN A 16 -2.79 -0.02 10.12
CA GLN A 16 -3.70 -0.19 11.25
C GLN A 16 -3.03 -0.83 12.47
N THR A 17 -2.22 -1.86 12.25
CA THR A 17 -1.59 -2.63 13.34
C THR A 17 -0.31 -2.00 13.86
N ASN A 18 0.60 -1.62 12.96
CA ASN A 18 1.95 -1.20 13.31
C ASN A 18 2.24 0.28 13.03
N ASN A 19 1.24 1.04 12.62
CA ASN A 19 1.41 2.42 12.18
C ASN A 19 2.52 2.59 11.12
N THR A 20 2.62 1.59 10.24
CA THR A 20 3.62 1.50 9.18
C THR A 20 2.99 1.75 7.82
N TYR A 21 3.57 2.66 7.07
CA TYR A 21 3.10 3.04 5.73
C TYR A 21 4.12 2.62 4.68
N VAL A 22 3.65 2.13 3.56
CA VAL A 22 4.49 1.66 2.45
C VAL A 22 4.47 2.68 1.32
N PHE A 23 5.67 3.08 0.89
CA PHE A 23 5.84 4.02 -0.21
C PHE A 23 6.69 3.40 -1.31
N ASP A 24 6.37 3.73 -2.56
CA ASP A 24 7.24 3.43 -3.69
C ASP A 24 8.26 4.56 -3.84
N VAL A 25 9.52 4.21 -3.75
CA VAL A 25 10.62 5.17 -3.83
C VAL A 25 11.54 4.85 -5.01
N PRO A 26 12.22 5.86 -5.58
CA PRO A 26 13.20 5.60 -6.62
C PRO A 26 14.40 4.81 -6.08
N ILE A 27 15.03 4.02 -6.95
CA ILE A 27 16.13 3.11 -6.59
C ILE A 27 17.33 3.88 -5.99
N THR A 28 17.50 5.13 -6.37
CA THR A 28 18.60 5.99 -5.90
C THR A 28 18.37 6.59 -4.51
N ALA A 29 17.17 6.47 -3.96
CA ALA A 29 16.83 7.07 -2.68
C ALA A 29 17.39 6.28 -1.49
N ASN A 30 17.97 6.99 -0.53
CA ASN A 30 18.46 6.44 0.72
C ASN A 30 17.44 6.57 1.85
N LYS A 31 17.59 5.82 2.93
CA LYS A 31 16.71 5.88 4.12
C LYS A 31 16.53 7.30 4.65
N LEU A 32 17.61 8.05 4.79
CA LEU A 32 17.57 9.43 5.29
C LEU A 32 16.80 10.36 4.36
N GLN A 33 16.94 10.18 3.05
CA GLN A 33 16.19 10.96 2.06
C GLN A 33 14.70 10.64 2.10
N VAL A 34 14.35 9.37 2.29
CA VAL A 34 12.95 8.94 2.44
C VAL A 34 12.35 9.51 3.72
N GLU A 35 13.07 9.44 4.83
CA GLU A 35 12.64 10.01 6.11
C GLU A 35 12.32 11.49 5.99
N LYS A 36 13.27 12.27 5.49
CA LYS A 36 13.10 13.73 5.28
C LYS A 36 11.96 14.05 4.30
N ALA A 37 11.81 13.26 3.24
CA ALA A 37 10.76 13.46 2.26
C ALA A 37 9.37 13.19 2.86
N VAL A 38 9.22 12.16 3.67
CA VAL A 38 7.96 11.84 4.36
C VAL A 38 7.61 12.92 5.38
N GLU A 39 8.58 13.33 6.19
CA GLU A 39 8.38 14.40 7.18
C GLU A 39 7.98 15.71 6.53
N LYS A 40 8.62 16.06 5.43
CA LYS A 40 8.32 17.29 4.68
C LYS A 40 6.97 17.24 3.96
N GLN A 41 6.62 16.10 3.40
CA GLN A 41 5.40 15.95 2.59
C GLN A 41 4.14 15.82 3.43
N PHE A 42 4.21 15.15 4.56
CA PHE A 42 3.05 14.80 5.39
C PHE A 42 3.05 15.47 6.78
N ASP A 43 4.06 16.24 7.13
CA ASP A 43 4.22 16.87 8.45
C ASP A 43 4.10 15.87 9.62
N VAL A 44 4.73 14.71 9.48
CA VAL A 44 4.69 13.65 10.48
C VAL A 44 6.10 13.33 10.98
N THR A 45 6.21 12.78 12.18
CA THR A 45 7.47 12.34 12.75
C THR A 45 7.69 10.86 12.45
N VAL A 46 8.80 10.54 11.84
CA VAL A 46 9.18 9.17 11.47
C VAL A 46 9.98 8.51 12.59
N LYS A 47 9.59 7.32 12.98
CA LYS A 47 10.31 6.50 13.97
C LYS A 47 11.39 5.66 13.32
N THR A 48 11.06 4.91 12.29
CA THR A 48 11.97 4.00 11.61
C THR A 48 11.63 3.91 10.13
N VAL A 49 12.64 3.70 9.30
CA VAL A 49 12.49 3.45 7.87
C VAL A 49 13.19 2.14 7.52
N ARG A 50 12.46 1.23 6.90
CA ARG A 50 12.99 -0.01 6.34
C ARG A 50 12.84 0.01 4.84
N ILE A 51 13.86 -0.44 4.13
CA ILE A 51 13.84 -0.50 2.67
C ILE A 51 13.88 -1.95 2.21
N SER A 52 13.00 -2.29 1.29
CA SER A 52 12.96 -3.59 0.63
C SER A 52 13.05 -3.39 -0.88
N ILE A 53 13.93 -4.12 -1.51
CA ILE A 53 14.12 -4.09 -2.96
C ILE A 53 13.49 -5.35 -3.55
N LEU A 54 12.49 -5.15 -4.41
CA LEU A 54 11.88 -6.22 -5.17
C LEU A 54 12.59 -6.33 -6.51
N LYS A 55 13.27 -7.44 -6.74
CA LYS A 55 13.93 -7.68 -8.02
C LYS A 55 12.90 -7.91 -9.12
N GLY A 56 13.14 -7.33 -10.29
CA GLY A 56 12.28 -7.49 -11.44
C GLY A 56 12.24 -8.95 -11.91
N LYS A 57 11.07 -9.38 -12.35
CA LYS A 57 10.87 -10.72 -12.89
C LYS A 57 11.44 -10.84 -14.29
N ASN A 58 11.86 -12.04 -14.68
CA ASN A 58 12.24 -12.35 -16.06
C ASN A 58 11.04 -12.16 -17.00
N ALA A 59 11.21 -11.35 -18.01
CA ALA A 59 10.22 -11.14 -19.04
C ALA A 59 10.75 -11.65 -20.37
N ARG A 60 9.97 -12.49 -21.07
CA ARG A 60 10.25 -12.89 -22.43
C ARG A 60 9.73 -11.83 -23.40
N SER A 61 10.60 -11.31 -24.23
CA SER A 61 10.18 -10.47 -25.34
C SER A 61 10.01 -11.35 -26.59
N ILE A 62 8.77 -11.53 -27.01
CA ILE A 62 8.46 -12.18 -28.27
C ILE A 62 8.40 -11.10 -29.35
N ARG A 63 9.39 -11.05 -30.24
CA ARG A 63 9.29 -10.23 -31.43
C ARG A 63 8.40 -10.93 -32.46
N ILE A 64 7.19 -10.42 -32.65
CA ILE A 64 6.27 -10.85 -33.67
C ILE A 64 6.82 -10.35 -35.03
N GLY A 65 7.13 -11.26 -35.96
CA GLY A 65 7.57 -10.93 -37.33
C GLY A 65 9.05 -11.13 -37.64
N SER A 66 9.84 -11.62 -36.69
CA SER A 66 11.22 -12.02 -36.95
C SER A 66 11.32 -13.53 -37.21
N ARG A 67 11.95 -13.91 -38.33
CA ARG A 67 12.22 -15.32 -38.67
C ARG A 67 13.17 -16.01 -37.69
N THR A 68 13.91 -15.26 -36.91
CA THR A 68 14.79 -15.76 -35.87
C THR A 68 14.06 -15.69 -34.53
N ARG A 69 13.79 -16.83 -33.95
CA ARG A 69 13.34 -16.95 -32.56
C ARG A 69 14.46 -16.54 -31.60
N SER A 70 14.80 -15.28 -31.54
CA SER A 70 15.68 -14.80 -30.51
C SER A 70 14.87 -14.66 -29.23
N ASN A 71 14.98 -15.65 -28.35
CA ASN A 71 14.48 -15.58 -26.98
C ASN A 71 15.32 -14.55 -26.23
N VAL A 72 15.02 -13.28 -26.41
CA VAL A 72 15.64 -12.22 -25.59
C VAL A 72 14.91 -12.21 -24.26
N SER A 73 15.51 -12.85 -23.26
CA SER A 73 15.06 -12.74 -21.87
C SER A 73 15.61 -11.47 -21.28
N GLY A 74 14.72 -10.55 -20.88
CA GLY A 74 15.06 -9.32 -20.16
C GLY A 74 14.55 -9.37 -18.74
N LEU A 75 15.14 -8.59 -17.87
CA LEU A 75 14.67 -8.38 -16.50
C LEU A 75 13.80 -7.11 -16.43
N ARG A 76 12.67 -7.18 -15.75
CA ARG A 76 11.87 -5.99 -15.46
C ARG A 76 12.60 -5.12 -14.44
N LYS A 77 12.20 -3.85 -14.36
CA LYS A 77 12.79 -2.90 -13.43
C LYS A 77 12.59 -3.35 -11.98
N ASN A 78 13.61 -3.14 -11.16
CA ASN A 78 13.51 -3.36 -9.73
C ASN A 78 12.62 -2.30 -9.09
N VAL A 79 11.81 -2.70 -8.13
CA VAL A 79 10.95 -1.80 -7.36
C VAL A 79 11.50 -1.69 -5.95
N LYS A 80 11.73 -0.46 -5.49
CA LYS A 80 12.18 -0.18 -4.14
C LYS A 80 10.99 0.29 -3.30
N LYS A 81 10.73 -0.42 -2.22
CA LYS A 81 9.66 -0.09 -1.27
C LYS A 81 10.27 0.41 0.04
N ALA A 82 9.73 1.46 0.57
CA ALA A 82 10.09 1.96 1.89
C ALA A 82 8.95 1.70 2.87
N TYR A 83 9.24 1.02 3.95
CA TYR A 83 8.34 0.81 5.07
C TYR A 83 8.66 1.86 6.13
N VAL A 84 7.80 2.84 6.25
CA VAL A 84 7.98 3.96 7.17
C VAL A 84 7.08 3.75 8.38
N THR A 85 7.68 3.56 9.54
CA THR A 85 6.96 3.48 10.80
C THR A 85 6.94 4.86 11.45
N LEU A 86 5.76 5.36 11.74
CA LEU A 86 5.56 6.65 12.38
C LEU A 86 5.55 6.53 13.90
N VAL A 87 5.83 7.63 14.57
CA VAL A 87 5.65 7.74 16.01
C VAL A 87 4.16 7.69 16.34
N GLU A 88 3.81 7.14 17.48
CA GLU A 88 2.43 7.05 17.96
C GLU A 88 1.73 8.41 17.96
N GLY A 89 0.50 8.44 17.47
CA GLY A 89 -0.28 9.66 17.32
C GLY A 89 -0.19 10.34 15.96
N ASN A 90 0.79 9.99 15.13
CA ASN A 90 0.90 10.50 13.75
C ASN A 90 0.22 9.55 12.78
N THR A 91 -0.63 10.09 11.93
CA THR A 91 -1.33 9.33 10.88
C THR A 91 -1.20 10.06 9.55
N ILE A 92 -1.07 9.29 8.48
CA ILE A 92 -1.05 9.84 7.13
C ILE A 92 -2.46 9.75 6.54
N PRO A 93 -3.02 10.87 6.05
CA PRO A 93 -4.42 10.92 5.62
C PRO A 93 -4.72 10.15 4.33
N VAL A 94 -3.72 9.56 3.68
CA VAL A 94 -3.89 8.80 2.44
C VAL A 94 -4.87 7.63 2.61
N PHE A 95 -4.86 6.99 3.76
CA PHE A 95 -5.76 5.87 4.08
C PHE A 95 -7.05 6.30 4.78
N ALA A 96 -7.21 7.56 5.15
CA ALA A 96 -8.40 8.06 5.84
C ALA A 96 -9.68 7.83 5.03
N ALA A 97 -9.64 8.00 3.72
CA ALA A 97 -10.78 7.75 2.84
C ALA A 97 -11.19 6.28 2.83
N LEU A 98 -10.22 5.36 2.89
CA LEU A 98 -10.48 3.92 2.96
C LEU A 98 -11.06 3.52 4.33
N ASP A 99 -10.57 4.11 5.40
CA ASP A 99 -11.09 3.91 6.75
C ASP A 99 -12.55 4.33 6.85
N GLU A 100 -12.90 5.50 6.32
CA GLU A 100 -14.29 5.98 6.27
C GLU A 100 -15.20 5.05 5.47
N GLN A 101 -14.71 4.52 4.34
CA GLN A 101 -15.47 3.58 3.52
C GLN A 101 -15.71 2.26 4.24
N GLN A 102 -14.70 1.74 4.94
CA GLN A 102 -14.85 0.51 5.72
C GLN A 102 -15.80 0.68 6.90
N GLU A 103 -15.71 1.79 7.63
CA GLU A 103 -16.67 2.09 8.70
C GLU A 103 -18.10 2.17 8.19
N LYS A 104 -18.31 2.76 7.01
CA LYS A 104 -19.65 2.81 6.38
C LYS A 104 -20.15 1.42 6.00
N ILE A 105 -19.28 0.57 5.45
CA ILE A 105 -19.61 -0.80 5.09
C ILE A 105 -19.95 -1.63 6.34
N GLU A 106 -19.14 -1.56 7.38
CA GLU A 106 -19.39 -2.25 8.65
C GLU A 106 -20.70 -1.79 9.31
N LYS A 107 -20.97 -0.49 9.31
CA LYS A 107 -22.22 0.06 9.83
C LYS A 107 -23.43 -0.40 9.00
N ALA A 108 -23.29 -0.48 7.69
CA ALA A 108 -24.35 -0.97 6.79
C ALA A 108 -24.62 -2.47 7.01
N GLU A 109 -23.58 -3.27 7.13
CA GLU A 109 -23.70 -4.71 7.44
C GLU A 109 -24.32 -4.95 8.80
N ALA A 110 -23.90 -4.23 9.84
CA ALA A 110 -24.48 -4.31 11.16
C ALA A 110 -25.97 -3.93 11.19
N LYS A 111 -26.37 -2.93 10.42
CA LYS A 111 -27.79 -2.57 10.24
C LYS A 111 -28.57 -3.65 9.52
N ALA A 112 -28.01 -4.26 8.48
CA ALA A 112 -28.63 -5.34 7.73
C ALA A 112 -28.83 -6.59 8.61
N GLU A 113 -27.85 -6.96 9.41
CA GLU A 113 -27.98 -8.07 10.37
C GLU A 113 -29.04 -7.83 11.43
N LYS A 114 -29.10 -6.62 11.99
CA LYS A 114 -30.14 -6.27 12.97
C LYS A 114 -31.53 -6.30 12.36
N LYS A 115 -31.69 -5.84 11.12
CA LYS A 115 -32.95 -5.93 10.38
C LYS A 115 -33.36 -7.37 10.10
N ALA A 116 -32.42 -8.22 9.70
CA ALA A 116 -32.68 -9.63 9.44
C ALA A 116 -33.09 -10.38 10.72
N LYS A 117 -32.43 -10.11 11.84
CA LYS A 117 -32.81 -10.69 13.15
C LYS A 117 -34.17 -10.22 13.63
N LYS A 118 -34.51 -8.95 13.41
CA LYS A 118 -35.81 -8.38 13.79
C LYS A 118 -36.95 -8.96 12.93
N ALA A 119 -36.74 -9.16 11.63
CA ALA A 119 -37.69 -9.76 10.74
C ALA A 119 -37.97 -11.23 11.07
N LYS A 120 -36.96 -12.01 11.49
CA LYS A 120 -37.13 -13.40 11.97
C LYS A 120 -37.87 -13.49 13.29
N LYS A 121 -37.81 -12.47 14.12
CA LYS A 121 -38.49 -12.45 15.42
C LYS A 121 -39.97 -12.07 15.30
N ASP A 122 -40.36 -11.36 14.26
CA ASP A 122 -41.75 -10.97 14.00
C ASP A 122 -42.56 -12.06 13.26
N GLU A 123 -41.93 -13.09 12.70
CA GLU A 123 -42.58 -14.23 12.06
C GLU A 123 -43.05 -15.35 13.03
N LYS A 124 -42.83 -15.20 14.29
CA LYS A 124 -43.39 -16.04 15.34
C LYS A 124 -44.60 -15.35 15.96
#